data_f847d304f797a573ea4edce1b9185e90
#
_entry.id   f847d304f797a573ea4edce1b9185e90
#
_cell.length_a   1.000
_cell.length_b   1.000
_cell.length_c   1.000
_cell.angle_alpha   90.00
_cell.angle_beta   90.00
_cell.angle_gamma   90.00
#
_symmetry.space_group_name_H-M   'P 1'
#
loop_
_entity.id
_entity.type
_entity.pdbx_description
1 polymer ?
#
loop_
_entity_poly.entity_id
_entity_poly.type
_entity_poly.pdbx_seq_one_letter_code
_entity_poly.pdbx_strand_id
1 'polypeptide(L)'
;MIEVIKNDTGINWKKLHLIGFSIGSHLVGYAGRFLRLKGLLVPRITVLDPAGPLFEYQHPDTRIDPTDAEFVDVIHSDTNTIIVLGFGAEQQMGHLDFYPNGGYFQKGCEKFDISLKQYLVCSHYRSIRYFMESISSQSCFYEAYPCKSYEDFKAGKCLCPSEGCPVMGYHAKKPKTQQSIRYYLETRDVFPYC
;
A
#
# COMPACT_ATOMS: atom_id res chain seq x y z
N MET A 1 21.36 -7.73 9.68
CA MET A 1 21.50 -6.32 9.19
C MET A 1 20.73 -5.33 10.05
N ILE A 2 19.40 -5.37 10.17
CA ILE A 2 18.60 -4.37 10.94
C ILE A 2 19.02 -4.35 12.44
N GLU A 3 19.23 -5.50 13.06
CA GLU A 3 19.73 -5.59 14.45
C GLU A 3 21.12 -4.98 14.62
N VAL A 4 22.02 -5.20 13.66
CA VAL A 4 23.36 -4.62 13.65
C VAL A 4 23.25 -3.09 13.56
N ILE A 5 22.45 -2.58 12.61
CA ILE A 5 22.23 -1.14 12.46
C ILE A 5 21.70 -0.53 13.77
N LYS A 6 20.75 -1.18 14.44
CA LYS A 6 20.21 -0.70 15.73
C LYS A 6 21.30 -0.58 16.79
N ASN A 7 22.16 -1.59 16.90
CA ASN A 7 23.18 -1.65 17.94
C ASN A 7 24.37 -0.72 17.66
N ASP A 8 24.77 -0.61 16.39
CA ASP A 8 26.02 0.08 16.00
C ASP A 8 25.81 1.58 15.71
N THR A 9 24.60 2.01 15.33
CA THR A 9 24.37 3.40 14.88
C THR A 9 23.54 4.24 15.84
N GLY A 10 22.99 3.66 16.91
CA GLY A 10 22.11 4.37 17.85
C GLY A 10 20.80 4.88 17.21
N ILE A 11 20.39 4.32 16.05
CA ILE A 11 19.17 4.71 15.36
C ILE A 11 17.97 4.57 16.31
N ASN A 12 17.16 5.60 16.39
CA ASN A 12 15.91 5.56 17.13
C ASN A 12 14.95 4.54 16.45
N TRP A 13 14.80 3.37 17.10
CA TRP A 13 13.93 2.29 16.62
C TRP A 13 12.53 2.76 16.26
N LYS A 14 11.97 3.70 17.03
CA LYS A 14 10.63 4.26 16.80
C LYS A 14 10.47 4.98 15.45
N LYS A 15 11.59 5.29 14.79
CA LYS A 15 11.60 5.93 13.46
C LYS A 15 11.85 4.94 12.32
N LEU A 16 12.00 3.64 12.61
CA LEU A 16 12.21 2.63 11.57
C LEU A 16 10.94 2.49 10.73
N HIS A 17 11.10 2.65 9.43
CA HIS A 17 10.05 2.45 8.45
C HIS A 17 10.58 1.55 7.33
N LEU A 18 10.01 0.36 7.17
CA LEU A 18 10.34 -0.54 6.08
C LEU A 18 9.34 -0.31 4.93
N ILE A 19 9.86 -0.29 3.71
CA ILE A 19 9.05 -0.11 2.50
C ILE A 19 9.36 -1.24 1.54
N GLY A 20 8.32 -1.92 1.06
CA GLY A 20 8.43 -3.01 0.10
C GLY A 20 7.56 -2.77 -1.14
N PHE A 21 8.07 -3.14 -2.31
CA PHE A 21 7.33 -3.09 -3.57
C PHE A 21 7.23 -4.49 -4.17
N SER A 22 6.05 -4.84 -4.70
CA SER A 22 5.82 -6.12 -5.40
C SER A 22 6.22 -7.32 -4.51
N ILE A 23 7.09 -8.20 -4.95
CA ILE A 23 7.66 -9.32 -4.15
C ILE A 23 8.39 -8.79 -2.91
N GLY A 24 9.05 -7.61 -3.01
CA GLY A 24 9.72 -6.95 -1.88
C GLY A 24 8.77 -6.64 -0.71
N SER A 25 7.47 -6.55 -0.96
CA SER A 25 6.42 -6.40 0.05
C SER A 25 6.39 -7.58 1.02
N HIS A 26 6.48 -8.79 0.50
CA HIS A 26 6.50 -9.99 1.34
C HIS A 26 7.84 -10.15 2.06
N LEU A 27 8.94 -9.72 1.42
CA LEU A 27 10.26 -9.73 2.05
C LEU A 27 10.31 -8.82 3.30
N VAL A 28 9.75 -7.61 3.24
CA VAL A 28 9.68 -6.74 4.42
C VAL A 28 8.72 -7.29 5.48
N GLY A 29 7.66 -7.99 5.09
CA GLY A 29 6.79 -8.74 6.00
C GLY A 29 7.56 -9.83 6.75
N TYR A 30 8.32 -10.66 6.05
CA TYR A 30 9.18 -11.68 6.68
C TYR A 30 10.20 -11.05 7.62
N ALA A 31 10.81 -9.93 7.26
CA ALA A 31 11.73 -9.19 8.13
C ALA A 31 11.02 -8.70 9.40
N GLY A 32 9.82 -8.13 9.27
CA GLY A 32 8.98 -7.68 10.40
C GLY A 32 8.64 -8.82 11.34
N ARG A 33 8.16 -9.94 10.80
CA ARG A 33 7.84 -11.16 11.55
C ARG A 33 9.04 -11.72 12.30
N PHE A 34 10.18 -11.85 11.61
CA PHE A 34 11.42 -12.33 12.22
C PHE A 34 11.84 -11.44 13.40
N LEU A 35 11.74 -10.11 13.25
CA LEU A 35 12.05 -9.17 14.32
C LEU A 35 11.05 -9.28 15.47
N ARG A 36 9.75 -9.42 15.17
CA ARG A 36 8.70 -9.63 16.18
C ARG A 36 8.94 -10.87 17.03
N LEU A 37 9.37 -11.98 16.41
CA LEU A 37 9.72 -13.22 17.12
C LEU A 37 10.91 -13.03 18.07
N LYS A 38 11.72 -12.00 17.86
CA LYS A 38 12.82 -11.58 18.76
C LYS A 38 12.41 -10.47 19.74
N GLY A 39 11.13 -10.17 19.87
CA GLY A 39 10.61 -9.12 20.74
C GLY A 39 10.83 -7.68 20.21
N LEU A 40 11.14 -7.51 18.93
CA LEU A 40 11.39 -6.24 18.27
C LEU A 40 10.27 -5.96 17.23
N LEU A 41 9.20 -5.31 17.65
CA LEU A 41 8.12 -4.97 16.72
C LEU A 41 8.54 -3.75 15.87
N VAL A 42 8.47 -3.89 14.53
CA VAL A 42 8.73 -2.80 13.59
C VAL A 42 7.63 -1.74 13.71
N PRO A 43 7.96 -0.45 13.87
CA PRO A 43 6.92 0.58 14.00
C PRO A 43 6.02 0.73 12.79
N ARG A 44 6.60 0.70 11.58
CA ARG A 44 5.80 0.82 10.34
C ARG A 44 6.38 0.01 9.19
N ILE A 45 5.48 -0.64 8.46
CA ILE A 45 5.75 -1.21 7.13
C ILE A 45 4.77 -0.58 6.14
N THR A 46 5.29 -0.01 5.05
CA THR A 46 4.47 0.40 3.90
C THR A 46 4.71 -0.56 2.74
N VAL A 47 3.64 -1.01 2.14
CA VAL A 47 3.65 -1.98 1.06
C VAL A 47 3.07 -1.34 -0.20
N LEU A 48 3.82 -1.41 -1.29
CA LEU A 48 3.49 -0.81 -2.56
C LEU A 48 3.17 -1.92 -3.56
N ASP A 49 1.91 -2.08 -3.87
CA ASP A 49 1.34 -3.09 -4.78
C ASP A 49 1.95 -4.49 -4.58
N PRO A 50 1.62 -5.14 -3.44
CA PRO A 50 2.21 -6.43 -3.08
C PRO A 50 1.90 -7.47 -4.16
N ALA A 51 2.88 -8.32 -4.48
CA ALA A 51 2.70 -9.36 -5.49
C ALA A 51 1.50 -10.27 -5.14
N GLY A 52 0.56 -10.43 -6.08
CA GLY A 52 -0.58 -11.33 -5.94
C GLY A 52 -0.21 -12.80 -6.18
N PRO A 53 0.39 -13.12 -7.35
CA PRO A 53 0.71 -14.51 -7.69
C PRO A 53 1.55 -15.21 -6.62
N LEU A 54 1.12 -16.40 -6.18
CA LEU A 54 1.71 -17.25 -5.14
C LEU A 54 1.56 -16.75 -3.69
N PHE A 55 1.05 -15.54 -3.45
CA PHE A 55 0.92 -14.97 -2.10
C PHE A 55 -0.52 -14.70 -1.70
N GLU A 56 -1.35 -14.29 -2.64
CA GLU A 56 -2.73 -13.95 -2.37
C GLU A 56 -3.52 -15.15 -1.85
N TYR A 57 -4.31 -14.92 -0.81
CA TYR A 57 -5.10 -15.94 -0.08
C TYR A 57 -4.27 -17.08 0.55
N GLN A 58 -2.94 -16.96 0.58
CA GLN A 58 -2.09 -17.88 1.29
C GLN A 58 -2.09 -17.59 2.79
N HIS A 59 -1.57 -18.55 3.56
CA HIS A 59 -1.46 -18.39 5.02
C HIS A 59 -0.70 -17.10 5.38
N PRO A 60 -1.11 -16.36 6.43
CA PRO A 60 -0.43 -15.13 6.83
C PRO A 60 1.09 -15.26 7.01
N ASP A 61 1.58 -16.44 7.41
CA ASP A 61 3.03 -16.69 7.58
C ASP A 61 3.82 -16.69 6.27
N THR A 62 3.16 -16.75 5.12
CA THR A 62 3.80 -16.81 3.80
C THR A 62 3.69 -15.53 3.00
N ARG A 63 3.10 -14.48 3.56
CA ARG A 63 2.90 -13.17 2.93
C ARG A 63 3.00 -12.05 3.97
N ILE A 64 2.98 -10.81 3.51
CA ILE A 64 2.80 -9.66 4.41
C ILE A 64 1.44 -9.74 5.13
N ASP A 65 1.42 -9.38 6.41
CA ASP A 65 0.24 -9.43 7.27
C ASP A 65 0.26 -8.25 8.25
N PRO A 66 -0.90 -7.76 8.73
CA PRO A 66 -0.94 -6.66 9.71
C PRO A 66 -0.11 -6.91 10.97
N THR A 67 0.06 -8.19 11.36
CA THR A 67 0.84 -8.55 12.56
C THR A 67 2.36 -8.40 12.41
N ASP A 68 2.87 -8.11 11.22
CA ASP A 68 4.31 -7.99 10.95
C ASP A 68 4.91 -6.66 11.44
N ALA A 69 4.06 -5.66 11.77
CA ALA A 69 4.49 -4.37 12.34
C ALA A 69 3.42 -3.77 13.27
N GLU A 70 3.76 -2.71 14.00
CA GLU A 70 2.75 -1.92 14.74
C GLU A 70 1.73 -1.29 13.79
N PHE A 71 2.18 -0.85 12.62
CA PHE A 71 1.35 -0.32 11.57
C PHE A 71 1.80 -0.83 10.21
N VAL A 72 0.88 -1.43 9.45
CA VAL A 72 1.07 -1.84 8.05
C VAL A 72 0.06 -1.08 7.20
N ASP A 73 0.53 -0.35 6.20
CA ASP A 73 -0.29 0.32 5.20
C ASP A 73 0.07 -0.15 3.79
N VAL A 74 -0.94 -0.34 2.95
CA VAL A 74 -0.83 -0.96 1.64
C VAL A 74 -1.43 -0.06 0.57
N ILE A 75 -0.75 0.10 -0.56
CA ILE A 75 -1.28 0.75 -1.77
C ILE A 75 -1.47 -0.34 -2.83
N HIS A 76 -2.72 -0.62 -3.19
CA HIS A 76 -3.09 -1.58 -4.23
C HIS A 76 -3.35 -0.82 -5.54
N SER A 77 -2.53 -1.02 -6.56
CA SER A 77 -2.63 -0.25 -7.80
C SER A 77 -2.77 -1.09 -9.08
N ASP A 78 -2.57 -2.42 -8.98
CA ASP A 78 -2.65 -3.33 -10.12
C ASP A 78 -3.23 -4.70 -9.73
N THR A 79 -4.42 -4.67 -9.10
CA THR A 79 -5.09 -5.86 -8.53
C THR A 79 -5.87 -6.67 -9.58
N ASN A 80 -5.58 -6.51 -10.86
CA ASN A 80 -6.17 -7.32 -11.91
C ASN A 80 -5.78 -8.80 -11.76
N THR A 81 -6.62 -9.68 -12.28
CA THR A 81 -6.28 -11.11 -12.29
C THR A 81 -5.07 -11.34 -13.20
N ILE A 82 -4.30 -12.40 -12.90
CA ILE A 82 -3.15 -12.83 -13.71
C ILE A 82 -3.53 -13.06 -15.19
N ILE A 83 -4.79 -13.40 -15.47
CA ILE A 83 -5.30 -13.60 -16.83
C ILE A 83 -5.26 -12.29 -17.63
N VAL A 84 -5.47 -11.15 -16.98
CA VAL A 84 -5.37 -9.81 -17.59
C VAL A 84 -4.08 -9.10 -17.18
N LEU A 85 -3.05 -9.87 -16.81
CA LEU A 85 -1.69 -9.43 -16.51
C LEU A 85 -1.59 -8.48 -15.31
N GLY A 86 -2.44 -8.65 -14.29
CA GLY A 86 -2.28 -8.00 -13.01
C GLY A 86 -1.18 -8.65 -12.16
N PHE A 87 -0.37 -7.83 -11.52
CA PHE A 87 0.73 -8.29 -10.68
C PHE A 87 0.44 -8.15 -9.19
N GLY A 88 -0.42 -7.21 -8.81
CA GLY A 88 -0.76 -6.89 -7.43
C GLY A 88 -1.84 -7.79 -6.85
N ALA A 89 -1.82 -7.97 -5.53
CA ALA A 89 -2.87 -8.66 -4.78
C ALA A 89 -4.07 -7.74 -4.54
N GLU A 90 -5.28 -8.28 -4.70
CA GLU A 90 -6.53 -7.61 -4.32
C GLU A 90 -6.83 -7.76 -2.83
N GLN A 91 -6.31 -8.80 -2.21
CA GLN A 91 -6.54 -9.13 -0.80
C GLN A 91 -6.04 -8.01 0.11
N GLN A 92 -6.84 -7.65 1.11
CA GLN A 92 -6.40 -6.78 2.20
C GLN A 92 -5.27 -7.45 3.00
N MET A 93 -4.16 -6.75 3.20
CA MET A 93 -2.96 -7.24 3.85
C MET A 93 -2.41 -6.27 4.90
N GLY A 94 -3.08 -5.13 5.12
CA GLY A 94 -2.67 -4.05 6.02
C GLY A 94 -3.67 -3.75 7.14
N HIS A 95 -3.30 -2.79 7.97
CA HIS A 95 -4.24 -2.09 8.84
C HIS A 95 -5.04 -1.05 8.05
N LEU A 96 -4.42 -0.49 7.00
CA LEU A 96 -5.05 0.35 5.98
C LEU A 96 -4.67 -0.21 4.60
N ASP A 97 -5.68 -0.49 3.79
CA ASP A 97 -5.53 -0.96 2.42
C ASP A 97 -6.19 0.05 1.47
N PHE A 98 -5.36 0.80 0.74
CA PHE A 98 -5.76 1.86 -0.17
C PHE A 98 -5.87 1.34 -1.60
N TYR A 99 -6.97 1.68 -2.28
CA TYR A 99 -7.27 1.25 -3.65
C TYR A 99 -7.49 2.49 -4.54
N PRO A 100 -6.42 3.21 -4.96
CA PRO A 100 -6.54 4.34 -5.88
C PRO A 100 -7.17 3.88 -7.21
N ASN A 101 -8.18 4.64 -7.69
CA ASN A 101 -8.93 4.34 -8.91
C ASN A 101 -9.54 2.92 -8.94
N GLY A 102 -9.94 2.40 -7.78
CA GLY A 102 -10.47 1.05 -7.61
C GLY A 102 -9.41 -0.04 -7.44
N GLY A 103 -8.12 0.30 -7.51
CA GLY A 103 -7.01 -0.66 -7.36
C GLY A 103 -6.64 -1.42 -8.63
N TYR A 104 -7.36 -1.25 -9.73
CA TYR A 104 -7.15 -2.02 -10.96
C TYR A 104 -6.24 -1.29 -11.95
N PHE A 105 -6.83 -0.57 -12.91
CA PHE A 105 -6.10 0.23 -13.89
C PHE A 105 -5.91 1.66 -13.39
N GLN A 106 -4.67 2.14 -13.46
CA GLN A 106 -4.38 3.49 -13.01
C GLN A 106 -4.49 4.48 -14.17
N LYS A 107 -5.11 5.64 -13.91
CA LYS A 107 -5.28 6.70 -14.90
C LYS A 107 -3.95 7.08 -15.55
N GLY A 108 -3.96 7.26 -16.86
CA GLY A 108 -2.77 7.56 -17.66
C GLY A 108 -1.88 6.36 -18.01
N CYS A 109 -2.29 5.12 -17.59
CA CYS A 109 -1.67 3.88 -18.03
C CYS A 109 -2.32 3.29 -19.28
N GLU A 110 -3.45 3.83 -19.73
CA GLU A 110 -4.26 3.33 -20.86
C GLU A 110 -3.81 3.88 -22.23
N LYS A 111 -2.75 4.73 -22.25
CA LYS A 111 -2.34 5.42 -23.48
C LYS A 111 -1.66 4.44 -24.44
N PHE A 112 -2.21 4.34 -25.66
CA PHE A 112 -1.72 3.50 -26.75
C PHE A 112 -0.27 3.80 -27.23
N ASP A 113 0.31 4.92 -26.78
CA ASP A 113 1.64 5.37 -27.22
C ASP A 113 2.79 4.80 -26.37
N ILE A 114 2.49 3.94 -25.41
CA ILE A 114 3.52 3.28 -24.59
C ILE A 114 3.81 1.88 -25.12
N SER A 115 5.06 1.43 -24.96
CA SER A 115 5.42 0.06 -25.35
C SER A 115 4.59 -0.96 -24.55
N LEU A 116 4.33 -2.15 -25.12
CA LEU A 116 3.61 -3.22 -24.44
C LEU A 116 4.17 -3.51 -23.05
N LYS A 117 5.50 -3.52 -22.90
CA LYS A 117 6.16 -3.70 -21.60
C LYS A 117 5.81 -2.61 -20.60
N GLN A 118 5.78 -1.34 -21.03
CA GLN A 118 5.40 -0.22 -20.16
C GLN A 118 3.92 -0.28 -19.77
N TYR A 119 3.05 -0.66 -20.71
CA TYR A 119 1.63 -0.86 -20.46
C TYR A 119 1.40 -1.90 -19.36
N LEU A 120 2.03 -3.07 -19.48
CA LEU A 120 1.86 -4.18 -18.54
C LEU A 120 2.26 -3.87 -17.11
N VAL A 121 3.25 -3.00 -16.90
CA VAL A 121 3.77 -2.67 -15.56
C VAL A 121 3.36 -1.29 -15.08
N CYS A 122 2.68 -0.49 -15.89
CA CYS A 122 2.37 0.91 -15.59
C CYS A 122 1.58 1.05 -14.29
N SER A 123 0.45 0.33 -14.17
CA SER A 123 -0.40 0.38 -12.98
C SER A 123 0.34 -0.12 -11.75
N HIS A 124 1.13 -1.19 -11.89
CA HIS A 124 1.98 -1.73 -10.83
C HIS A 124 2.96 -0.68 -10.26
N TYR A 125 3.65 0.05 -11.14
CA TYR A 125 4.58 1.12 -10.73
C TYR A 125 3.89 2.40 -10.23
N ARG A 126 2.58 2.58 -10.41
CA ARG A 126 1.87 3.76 -9.91
C ARG A 126 1.90 3.85 -8.39
N SER A 127 1.86 2.74 -7.68
CA SER A 127 1.98 2.71 -6.21
C SER A 127 3.25 3.41 -5.73
N ILE A 128 4.39 3.18 -6.40
CA ILE A 128 5.66 3.86 -6.10
C ILE A 128 5.54 5.36 -6.35
N ARG A 129 4.97 5.77 -7.48
CA ARG A 129 4.84 7.19 -7.85
C ARG A 129 3.96 7.95 -6.87
N TYR A 130 2.83 7.38 -6.47
CA TYR A 130 1.94 7.97 -5.46
C TYR A 130 2.65 8.10 -4.11
N PHE A 131 3.37 7.07 -3.70
CA PHE A 131 4.12 7.11 -2.45
C PHE A 131 5.23 8.17 -2.48
N MET A 132 6.01 8.24 -3.56
CA MET A 132 7.07 9.25 -3.72
C MET A 132 6.51 10.66 -3.72
N GLU A 133 5.39 10.92 -4.42
CA GLU A 133 4.73 12.21 -4.42
C GLU A 133 4.26 12.58 -3.01
N SER A 134 3.70 11.64 -2.26
CA SER A 134 3.23 11.88 -0.90
C SER A 134 4.34 12.27 0.10
N ILE A 135 5.62 11.95 -0.19
CA ILE A 135 6.76 12.38 0.63
C ILE A 135 7.06 13.87 0.41
N SER A 136 7.02 14.32 -0.85
CA SER A 136 7.48 15.66 -1.25
C SER A 136 6.36 16.70 -1.27
N SER A 137 5.11 16.28 -1.36
CA SER A 137 3.97 17.21 -1.46
C SER A 137 3.59 17.76 -0.09
N GLN A 138 3.51 19.10 -0.01
CA GLN A 138 3.04 19.82 1.19
C GLN A 138 1.57 20.24 1.09
N SER A 139 0.97 20.20 -0.08
CA SER A 139 -0.38 20.71 -0.35
C SER A 139 -1.33 19.67 -0.94
N CYS A 140 -0.84 18.49 -1.27
CA CYS A 140 -1.59 17.46 -1.95
C CYS A 140 -1.64 16.21 -1.07
N PHE A 141 -2.81 15.93 -0.50
CA PHE A 141 -3.05 14.78 0.36
C PHE A 141 -4.04 13.84 -0.33
N TYR A 142 -3.67 12.58 -0.40
CA TYR A 142 -4.49 11.51 -0.96
C TYR A 142 -5.53 11.02 0.06
N GLU A 143 -6.56 11.82 0.32
CA GLU A 143 -7.66 11.42 1.21
C GLU A 143 -8.42 10.23 0.62
N ALA A 144 -8.63 9.19 1.44
CA ALA A 144 -9.26 7.95 1.02
C ALA A 144 -10.47 7.62 1.88
N TYR A 145 -11.56 7.22 1.24
CA TYR A 145 -12.87 7.00 1.86
C TYR A 145 -13.08 5.52 2.18
N PRO A 146 -13.42 5.16 3.43
CA PRO A 146 -13.80 3.79 3.77
C PRO A 146 -15.10 3.41 3.06
N CYS A 147 -15.07 2.34 2.28
CA CYS A 147 -16.20 1.95 1.46
C CYS A 147 -16.24 0.44 1.22
N LYS A 148 -17.45 -0.11 0.99
CA LYS A 148 -17.64 -1.54 0.71
C LYS A 148 -17.20 -1.91 -0.70
N SER A 149 -17.37 -1.01 -1.66
CA SER A 149 -16.97 -1.20 -3.05
C SER A 149 -16.56 0.12 -3.71
N TYR A 150 -15.86 0.03 -4.82
CA TYR A 150 -15.48 1.20 -5.61
C TYR A 150 -16.71 1.86 -6.26
N GLU A 151 -17.73 1.08 -6.63
CA GLU A 151 -18.99 1.58 -7.16
C GLU A 151 -19.74 2.44 -6.14
N ASP A 152 -19.79 2.02 -4.86
CA ASP A 152 -20.38 2.82 -3.79
C ASP A 152 -19.60 4.11 -3.53
N PHE A 153 -18.26 4.04 -3.61
CA PHE A 153 -17.41 5.24 -3.54
C PHE A 153 -17.72 6.20 -4.70
N LYS A 154 -17.78 5.72 -5.94
CA LYS A 154 -18.13 6.53 -7.12
C LYS A 154 -19.54 7.13 -7.04
N ALA A 155 -20.46 6.45 -6.38
CA ALA A 155 -21.82 6.92 -6.15
C ALA A 155 -21.92 7.92 -4.96
N GLY A 156 -20.80 8.29 -4.31
CA GLY A 156 -20.77 9.24 -3.20
C GLY A 156 -21.45 8.74 -1.91
N LYS A 157 -21.57 7.42 -1.74
CA LYS A 157 -22.26 6.80 -0.59
C LYS A 157 -21.36 6.64 0.65
N CYS A 158 -20.07 6.95 0.53
CA CYS A 158 -19.07 6.69 1.56
C CYS A 158 -18.71 7.97 2.29
N LEU A 159 -18.70 7.90 3.61
CA LEU A 159 -18.43 9.05 4.47
C LEU A 159 -17.12 8.83 5.24
N CYS A 160 -16.40 9.91 5.47
CA CYS A 160 -15.27 9.91 6.39
C CYS A 160 -15.73 9.67 7.82
N PRO A 161 -14.95 8.96 8.64
CA PRO A 161 -15.12 8.95 10.09
C PRO A 161 -15.05 10.37 10.69
N SER A 162 -15.53 10.52 11.92
CA SER A 162 -15.52 11.82 12.63
C SER A 162 -14.12 12.40 12.82
N GLU A 163 -13.10 11.55 12.88
CA GLU A 163 -11.68 11.92 12.96
C GLU A 163 -11.06 12.32 11.61
N GLY A 164 -11.83 12.27 10.54
CA GLY A 164 -11.38 12.55 9.18
C GLY A 164 -11.05 11.28 8.38
N CYS A 165 -10.91 11.45 7.07
CA CYS A 165 -10.48 10.37 6.18
C CYS A 165 -9.00 10.06 6.37
N PRO A 166 -8.58 8.78 6.32
CA PRO A 166 -7.17 8.45 6.28
C PRO A 166 -6.53 8.94 4.97
N VAL A 167 -5.25 9.27 5.05
CA VAL A 167 -4.45 9.75 3.93
C VAL A 167 -3.53 8.62 3.46
N MET A 168 -3.55 8.31 2.16
CA MET A 168 -2.66 7.32 1.55
C MET A 168 -1.23 7.86 1.43
N GLY A 169 -0.24 6.99 1.60
CA GLY A 169 1.18 7.28 1.36
C GLY A 169 1.95 7.61 2.63
N TYR A 170 2.98 8.45 2.51
CA TYR A 170 3.94 8.70 3.59
C TYR A 170 3.29 9.22 4.88
N HIS A 171 2.25 10.03 4.75
CA HIS A 171 1.52 10.64 5.87
C HIS A 171 0.41 9.77 6.46
N ALA A 172 0.24 8.51 6.00
CA ALA A 172 -0.71 7.58 6.58
C ALA A 172 -0.45 7.37 8.08
N LYS A 173 -1.53 7.32 8.86
CA LYS A 173 -1.48 7.11 10.31
C LYS A 173 -2.28 5.87 10.67
N LYS A 174 -1.78 5.12 11.68
CA LYS A 174 -2.48 3.96 12.19
C LYS A 174 -3.89 4.37 12.66
N PRO A 175 -4.95 3.68 12.20
CA PRO A 175 -6.31 3.96 12.66
C PRO A 175 -6.45 3.57 14.14
N LYS A 176 -7.30 4.29 14.88
CA LYS A 176 -7.59 3.97 16.30
C LYS A 176 -8.30 2.63 16.45
N THR A 177 -9.19 2.33 15.52
CA THR A 177 -9.93 1.07 15.43
C THR A 177 -9.61 0.42 14.08
N GLN A 178 -9.13 -0.83 14.13
CA GLN A 178 -8.92 -1.59 12.91
C GLN A 178 -10.27 -2.02 12.37
N GLN A 179 -10.53 -1.67 11.11
CA GLN A 179 -11.69 -2.12 10.37
C GLN A 179 -11.22 -2.89 9.13
N SER A 180 -11.83 -4.04 8.86
CA SER A 180 -11.61 -4.74 7.60
C SER A 180 -12.45 -4.06 6.52
N ILE A 181 -11.98 -2.91 6.05
CA ILE A 181 -12.63 -2.11 5.03
C ILE A 181 -11.59 -1.60 4.04
N ARG A 182 -11.98 -1.47 2.77
CA ARG A 182 -11.15 -0.90 1.71
C ARG A 182 -11.29 0.62 1.71
N TYR A 183 -10.17 1.31 1.43
CA TYR A 183 -10.13 2.77 1.33
C TYR A 183 -9.92 3.18 -0.12
N TYR A 184 -10.91 3.87 -0.69
CA TYR A 184 -10.92 4.29 -2.08
C TYR A 184 -10.65 5.77 -2.23
N LEU A 185 -9.97 6.14 -3.30
CA LEU A 185 -9.68 7.51 -3.71
C LEU A 185 -9.52 7.56 -5.22
N GLU A 186 -9.59 8.77 -5.76
CA GLU A 186 -9.25 9.02 -7.16
C GLU A 186 -7.93 9.77 -7.28
N THR A 187 -7.20 9.50 -8.35
CA THR A 187 -5.99 10.23 -8.72
C THR A 187 -6.13 10.83 -10.12
N ARG A 188 -5.21 11.73 -10.49
CA ARG A 188 -5.09 12.21 -11.87
C ARG A 188 -4.28 11.23 -12.72
N ASP A 189 -4.30 11.44 -14.03
CA ASP A 189 -3.56 10.65 -15.02
C ASP A 189 -2.08 11.06 -15.14
N VAL A 190 -1.77 12.32 -14.81
CA VAL A 190 -0.43 12.92 -14.86
C VAL A 190 -0.03 13.54 -13.52
N PHE A 191 1.27 13.72 -13.31
CA PHE A 191 1.83 14.42 -12.15
C PHE A 191 1.45 15.93 -12.17
N PRO A 192 1.07 16.51 -11.02
CA PRO A 192 0.80 15.87 -9.73
C PRO A 192 -0.47 15.00 -9.79
N TYR A 193 -0.39 13.78 -9.20
CA TYR A 193 -1.48 12.80 -9.29
C TYR A 193 -2.65 13.07 -8.35
N CYS A 194 -2.47 13.87 -7.35
CA CYS A 194 -3.56 14.27 -6.44
C CYS A 194 -4.27 15.60 -6.76
#